data_038e2fa37b3ad0c31b5de7bfbb18fdb8
#
_entry.id   038e2fa37b3ad0c31b5de7bfbb18fdb8
#
_cell.length_a   1.000
_cell.length_b   1.000
_cell.length_c   1.000
_cell.angle_alpha   90.00
_cell.angle_beta   90.00
_cell.angle_gamma   90.00
#
_symmetry.space_group_name_H-M   'P 1'
#
loop_
_entity.id
_entity.type
_entity.pdbx_description
1 polymer ?
#
loop_
_entity_poly.entity_id
_entity_poly.type
_entity_poly.pdbx_seq_one_letter_code
_entity_poly.pdbx_strand_id
1 'polypeptide(L)'
;MSSYKVKGFDGPYEAPLRLPLRKVLKSWIDYNGHMNVAYYTMAIDNSIDHFLEEILGIGETHAKRNDQGPFVVQANFTYLNEMIYKQKFFVQCSLINFDEKKMHLFSEIISSSNNEVMAFSEQLLLNVNLKKRKTENYPNWALKRLSQLKKDHKEIQFPKNVGLSIKIKNPIL
;
A
#
# COMPACT_ATOMS: atom_id res chain seq x y z
N MET A 1 -15.85 -14.85 26.10
CA MET A 1 -15.02 -13.89 25.32
C MET A 1 -15.05 -14.34 23.88
N SER A 2 -15.64 -13.56 22.97
CA SER A 2 -15.63 -13.89 21.54
C SER A 2 -14.19 -13.86 21.06
N SER A 3 -13.67 -14.98 20.56
CA SER A 3 -12.33 -15.02 19.94
C SER A 3 -12.35 -14.15 18.70
N TYR A 4 -11.68 -13.00 18.78
CA TYR A 4 -11.53 -12.11 17.62
C TYR A 4 -10.68 -12.81 16.55
N LYS A 5 -11.30 -13.07 15.41
CA LYS A 5 -10.57 -13.53 14.25
C LYS A 5 -9.85 -12.34 13.62
N VAL A 6 -8.53 -12.38 13.55
CA VAL A 6 -7.73 -11.39 12.83
C VAL A 6 -8.19 -11.34 11.38
N LYS A 7 -8.45 -10.14 10.85
CA LYS A 7 -8.77 -9.96 9.43
C LYS A 7 -7.60 -10.38 8.53
N GLY A 8 -7.86 -10.46 7.25
CA GLY A 8 -6.86 -10.87 6.25
C GLY A 8 -6.69 -12.40 6.17
N PHE A 9 -5.71 -12.83 5.38
CA PHE A 9 -5.46 -14.24 5.10
C PHE A 9 -3.95 -14.48 4.87
N ASP A 10 -3.53 -15.74 4.88
CA ASP A 10 -2.12 -16.12 4.90
C ASP A 10 -1.54 -16.45 3.51
N GLY A 11 -2.22 -16.02 2.45
CA GLY A 11 -1.83 -16.28 1.06
C GLY A 11 -2.46 -17.56 0.49
N PRO A 12 -2.08 -18.02 -0.73
CA PRO A 12 -1.20 -17.26 -1.62
C PRO A 12 -1.79 -15.93 -2.06
N TYR A 13 -0.90 -14.98 -2.39
CA TYR A 13 -1.29 -13.64 -2.83
C TYR A 13 -1.11 -13.46 -4.33
N GLU A 14 -1.97 -12.63 -4.95
CA GLU A 14 -1.77 -12.16 -6.32
C GLU A 14 -0.47 -11.35 -6.45
N ALA A 15 0.19 -11.42 -7.61
CA ALA A 15 1.45 -10.74 -7.88
C ALA A 15 1.40 -9.97 -9.21
N PRO A 16 1.21 -8.63 -9.20
CA PRO A 16 0.92 -7.76 -8.06
C PRO A 16 -0.52 -7.91 -7.52
N LEU A 17 -0.75 -7.48 -6.27
CA LEU A 17 -2.10 -7.41 -5.69
C LEU A 17 -2.95 -6.38 -6.43
N ARG A 18 -4.11 -6.79 -6.94
CA ARG A 18 -5.09 -5.87 -7.52
C ARG A 18 -6.12 -5.46 -6.47
N LEU A 19 -6.14 -4.17 -6.15
CA LEU A 19 -7.05 -3.60 -5.15
C LEU A 19 -8.37 -3.15 -5.80
N PRO A 20 -9.43 -2.89 -5.02
CA PRO A 20 -10.77 -2.64 -5.55
C PRO A 20 -10.86 -1.49 -6.55
N LEU A 21 -11.73 -1.68 -7.55
CA LEU A 21 -12.01 -0.67 -8.57
C LEU A 21 -12.62 0.59 -7.95
N ARG A 22 -12.12 1.74 -8.38
CA ARG A 22 -12.55 3.08 -7.95
C ARG A 22 -12.83 3.96 -9.17
N LYS A 23 -13.31 5.19 -8.94
CA LYS A 23 -13.51 6.19 -9.97
C LYS A 23 -13.10 7.58 -9.47
N VAL A 24 -12.64 8.41 -10.39
CA VAL A 24 -12.35 9.83 -10.12
C VAL A 24 -13.64 10.58 -9.83
N LEU A 25 -13.69 11.25 -8.68
CA LEU A 25 -14.84 12.03 -8.24
C LEU A 25 -14.78 13.46 -8.81
N LYS A 26 -15.95 14.13 -8.92
CA LYS A 26 -16.00 15.51 -9.39
C LYS A 26 -15.24 16.46 -8.45
N SER A 27 -15.28 16.20 -7.15
CA SER A 27 -14.56 16.97 -6.12
C SER A 27 -13.03 16.81 -6.19
N TRP A 28 -12.53 15.88 -6.99
CA TRP A 28 -11.10 15.66 -7.19
C TRP A 28 -10.53 16.46 -8.37
N ILE A 29 -11.40 17.04 -9.20
CA ILE A 29 -11.02 17.79 -10.39
C ILE A 29 -10.72 19.23 -10.00
N ASP A 30 -9.58 19.73 -10.41
CA ASP A 30 -9.15 21.12 -10.19
C ASP A 30 -9.53 22.05 -11.36
N TYR A 31 -9.07 23.28 -11.28
CA TYR A 31 -9.35 24.32 -12.28
C TYR A 31 -8.75 24.02 -13.66
N ASN A 32 -7.77 23.08 -13.78
CA ASN A 32 -7.21 22.64 -15.05
C ASN A 32 -8.05 21.56 -15.74
N GLY A 33 -9.11 21.07 -15.09
CA GLY A 33 -10.02 20.06 -15.65
C GLY A 33 -9.56 18.61 -15.47
N HIS A 34 -8.48 18.36 -14.75
CA HIS A 34 -7.99 17.03 -14.42
C HIS A 34 -7.88 16.80 -12.90
N MET A 35 -7.62 15.56 -12.50
CA MET A 35 -7.50 15.20 -11.10
C MET A 35 -6.32 15.93 -10.46
N ASN A 36 -6.61 16.68 -9.39
CA ASN A 36 -5.58 17.40 -8.64
C ASN A 36 -4.59 16.42 -7.99
N VAL A 37 -3.33 16.81 -7.93
CA VAL A 37 -2.20 16.01 -7.45
C VAL A 37 -2.44 15.37 -6.08
N ALA A 38 -3.10 16.06 -5.15
CA ALA A 38 -3.40 15.55 -3.81
C ALA A 38 -4.27 14.29 -3.84
N TYR A 39 -5.13 14.14 -4.84
CA TYR A 39 -6.03 13.00 -4.95
C TYR A 39 -5.38 11.73 -5.50
N TYR A 40 -4.24 11.82 -6.18
CA TYR A 40 -3.42 10.64 -6.51
C TYR A 40 -2.88 10.02 -5.22
N THR A 41 -2.39 10.85 -4.30
CA THR A 41 -1.96 10.40 -2.98
C THR A 41 -3.11 9.75 -2.21
N MET A 42 -4.26 10.43 -2.14
CA MET A 42 -5.46 9.89 -1.47
C MET A 42 -5.95 8.58 -2.12
N ALA A 43 -5.90 8.46 -3.44
CA ALA A 43 -6.33 7.24 -4.14
C ALA A 43 -5.45 6.04 -3.77
N ILE A 44 -4.13 6.24 -3.69
CA ILE A 44 -3.18 5.21 -3.26
C ILE A 44 -3.38 4.92 -1.77
N ASP A 45 -3.43 5.94 -0.92
CA ASP A 45 -3.59 5.80 0.53
C ASP A 45 -4.83 4.97 0.90
N ASN A 46 -6.01 5.36 0.39
CA ASN A 46 -7.24 4.60 0.59
C ASN A 46 -7.18 3.14 0.06
N SER A 47 -6.33 2.88 -0.91
CA SER A 47 -6.15 1.52 -1.44
C SER A 47 -5.19 0.73 -0.56
N ILE A 48 -4.14 1.37 -0.06
CA ILE A 48 -3.24 0.78 0.94
C ILE A 48 -3.98 0.48 2.24
N ASP A 49 -4.89 1.35 2.69
CA ASP A 49 -5.75 1.07 3.85
C ASP A 49 -6.55 -0.22 3.66
N HIS A 50 -7.14 -0.42 2.47
CA HIS A 50 -7.81 -1.69 2.15
C HIS A 50 -6.85 -2.89 2.20
N PHE A 51 -5.64 -2.76 1.64
CA PHE A 51 -4.61 -3.78 1.69
C PHE A 51 -4.22 -4.12 3.14
N LEU A 52 -3.98 -3.10 3.97
CA LEU A 52 -3.62 -3.28 5.36
C LEU A 52 -4.74 -3.92 6.18
N GLU A 53 -6.00 -3.52 5.94
CA GLU A 53 -7.16 -3.99 6.70
C GLU A 53 -7.63 -5.38 6.26
N GLU A 54 -7.90 -5.56 4.95
CA GLU A 54 -8.61 -6.74 4.46
C GLU A 54 -7.67 -7.86 3.99
N ILE A 55 -6.43 -7.54 3.63
CA ILE A 55 -5.45 -8.51 3.11
C ILE A 55 -4.44 -8.90 4.17
N LEU A 56 -3.74 -7.93 4.78
CA LEU A 56 -2.77 -8.20 5.83
C LEU A 56 -3.37 -8.31 7.23
N GLY A 57 -4.48 -7.62 7.52
CA GLY A 57 -5.14 -7.61 8.82
C GLY A 57 -4.47 -6.74 9.88
N ILE A 58 -3.59 -5.82 9.48
CA ILE A 58 -2.88 -4.86 10.37
C ILE A 58 -3.36 -3.42 10.19
N GLY A 59 -4.54 -3.23 9.63
CA GLY A 59 -5.14 -1.91 9.38
C GLY A 59 -5.87 -1.33 10.60
N GLU A 60 -6.94 -0.58 10.33
CA GLU A 60 -7.68 0.19 11.33
C GLU A 60 -8.22 -0.66 12.49
N THR A 61 -8.77 -1.84 12.18
CA THR A 61 -9.32 -2.74 13.21
C THR A 61 -8.23 -3.23 14.16
N HIS A 62 -7.05 -3.57 13.62
CA HIS A 62 -5.89 -3.97 14.42
C HIS A 62 -5.38 -2.79 15.26
N ALA A 63 -5.28 -1.60 14.66
CA ALA A 63 -4.82 -0.41 15.35
C ALA A 63 -5.69 -0.05 16.55
N LYS A 64 -7.02 -0.09 16.39
CA LYS A 64 -7.98 0.19 17.49
C LYS A 64 -7.92 -0.84 18.63
N ARG A 65 -7.55 -2.07 18.35
CA ARG A 65 -7.55 -3.16 19.35
C ARG A 65 -6.21 -3.42 20.01
N ASN A 66 -5.14 -3.20 19.28
CA ASN A 66 -3.79 -3.58 19.71
C ASN A 66 -2.87 -2.35 19.88
N ASP A 67 -3.41 -1.14 19.69
CA ASP A 67 -2.64 0.11 19.79
C ASP A 67 -1.37 0.10 18.92
N GLN A 68 -1.46 -0.47 17.72
CA GLN A 68 -0.32 -0.66 16.83
C GLN A 68 -0.78 -0.57 15.37
N GLY A 69 -0.04 0.16 14.54
CA GLY A 69 -0.36 0.27 13.13
C GLY A 69 0.77 0.87 12.28
N PRO A 70 0.76 0.63 10.95
CA PRO A 70 1.76 1.16 10.04
C PRO A 70 1.49 2.63 9.72
N PHE A 71 2.55 3.44 9.72
CA PHE A 71 2.55 4.85 9.33
C PHE A 71 3.44 5.04 8.12
N VAL A 72 2.97 5.76 7.10
CA VAL A 72 3.81 6.20 6.00
C VAL A 72 4.79 7.25 6.53
N VAL A 73 6.09 6.99 6.37
CA VAL A 73 7.17 7.87 6.83
C VAL A 73 7.99 8.46 5.70
N GLN A 74 7.89 7.87 4.52
CA GLN A 74 8.49 8.40 3.29
C GLN A 74 7.66 7.95 2.10
N ALA A 75 7.47 8.83 1.12
CA ALA A 75 6.79 8.51 -0.13
C ALA A 75 7.42 9.29 -1.30
N ASN A 76 7.59 8.61 -2.43
CA ASN A 76 7.93 9.20 -3.70
C ASN A 76 6.79 8.95 -4.68
N PHE A 77 6.33 9.98 -5.36
CA PHE A 77 5.28 9.91 -6.37
C PHE A 77 5.81 10.29 -7.74
N THR A 78 5.37 9.57 -8.76
CA THR A 78 5.60 9.92 -10.16
C THR A 78 4.27 9.90 -10.89
N TYR A 79 3.94 10.99 -11.54
CA TYR A 79 2.71 11.20 -12.32
C TYR A 79 3.05 11.06 -13.79
N LEU A 80 2.38 10.15 -14.49
CA LEU A 80 2.68 9.81 -15.89
C LEU A 80 1.59 10.33 -16.83
N ASN A 81 0.33 10.22 -16.41
CA ASN A 81 -0.82 10.58 -17.20
C ASN A 81 -1.85 11.31 -16.35
N GLU A 82 -2.58 12.24 -16.94
CA GLU A 82 -3.70 12.90 -16.27
C GLU A 82 -4.90 11.95 -16.10
N MET A 83 -5.68 12.19 -15.08
CA MET A 83 -6.95 11.49 -14.84
C MET A 83 -8.10 12.48 -14.84
N ILE A 84 -9.20 12.10 -15.49
CA ILE A 84 -10.36 12.96 -15.68
C ILE A 84 -11.59 12.46 -14.88
N TYR A 85 -12.57 13.30 -14.72
CA TYR A 85 -13.84 12.97 -14.04
C TYR A 85 -14.47 11.67 -14.57
N LYS A 86 -14.95 10.82 -13.66
CA LYS A 86 -15.55 9.50 -13.92
C LYS A 86 -14.59 8.42 -14.44
N GLN A 87 -13.35 8.72 -14.76
CA GLN A 87 -12.39 7.70 -15.14
C GLN A 87 -12.30 6.63 -14.05
N LYS A 88 -12.42 5.37 -14.46
CA LYS A 88 -12.30 4.22 -13.55
C LYS A 88 -10.85 3.77 -13.48
N PHE A 89 -10.43 3.40 -12.29
CA PHE A 89 -9.07 2.93 -12.03
C PHE A 89 -9.07 1.90 -10.90
N PHE A 90 -8.00 1.17 -10.81
CA PHE A 90 -7.65 0.36 -9.63
C PHE A 90 -6.19 0.64 -9.27
N VAL A 91 -5.81 0.29 -8.05
CA VAL A 91 -4.42 0.34 -7.61
C VAL A 91 -3.87 -1.08 -7.61
N GLN A 92 -2.69 -1.26 -8.18
CA GLN A 92 -1.87 -2.46 -7.97
C GLN A 92 -0.87 -2.16 -6.87
N CYS A 93 -0.68 -3.11 -5.94
CA CYS A 93 0.25 -2.99 -4.84
C CYS A 93 1.22 -4.15 -4.80
N SER A 94 2.49 -3.86 -4.61
CA SER A 94 3.57 -4.83 -4.52
C SER A 94 4.44 -4.58 -3.30
N LEU A 95 4.80 -5.64 -2.59
CA LEU A 95 5.79 -5.57 -1.53
C LEU A 95 7.19 -5.70 -2.15
N ILE A 96 8.01 -4.67 -2.01
CA ILE A 96 9.41 -4.67 -2.46
C ILE A 96 10.26 -5.40 -1.42
N ASN A 97 10.22 -4.92 -0.17
CA ASN A 97 10.96 -5.48 0.95
C ASN A 97 10.26 -5.20 2.28
N PHE A 98 10.68 -5.88 3.33
CA PHE A 98 10.24 -5.61 4.69
C PHE A 98 11.32 -6.01 5.70
N ASP A 99 11.20 -5.52 6.92
CA ASP A 99 11.91 -5.99 8.10
C ASP A 99 10.93 -6.15 9.27
N GLU A 100 11.41 -6.34 10.46
CA GLU A 100 10.57 -6.53 11.65
C GLU A 100 9.62 -5.36 11.93
N LYS A 101 9.93 -4.14 11.43
CA LYS A 101 9.21 -2.89 11.73
C LYS A 101 8.74 -2.13 10.52
N LYS A 102 9.22 -2.44 9.32
CA LYS A 102 9.03 -1.65 8.11
C LYS A 102 8.47 -2.48 6.97
N MET A 103 7.69 -1.83 6.12
CA MET A 103 7.31 -2.33 4.80
C MET A 103 7.72 -1.30 3.75
N HIS A 104 8.27 -1.77 2.65
CA HIS A 104 8.58 -0.98 1.47
C HIS A 104 7.66 -1.43 0.36
N LEU A 105 6.72 -0.57 -0.03
CA LEU A 105 5.67 -0.85 -1.00
C LEU A 105 5.91 -0.08 -2.30
N PHE A 106 5.50 -0.68 -3.40
CA PHE A 106 5.34 -0.04 -4.69
C PHE A 106 3.87 -0.15 -5.12
N SER A 107 3.27 0.95 -5.52
CA SER A 107 1.86 1.02 -5.90
C SER A 107 1.68 1.79 -7.19
N GLU A 108 0.82 1.29 -8.09
CA GLU A 108 0.51 1.89 -9.37
C GLU A 108 -0.99 2.14 -9.48
N ILE A 109 -1.36 3.34 -9.92
CA ILE A 109 -2.74 3.64 -10.35
C ILE A 109 -2.87 3.23 -11.81
N ILE A 110 -3.75 2.29 -12.09
CA ILE A 110 -3.99 1.72 -13.42
C ILE A 110 -5.36 2.15 -13.93
N SER A 111 -5.41 2.75 -15.10
CA SER A 111 -6.67 3.02 -15.81
C SER A 111 -7.35 1.70 -16.18
N SER A 112 -8.63 1.54 -15.81
CA SER A 112 -9.35 0.30 -16.09
C SER A 112 -9.80 0.15 -17.55
N SER A 113 -9.72 1.21 -18.35
CA SER A 113 -10.17 1.20 -19.75
C SER A 113 -9.12 0.70 -20.73
N ASN A 114 -7.84 0.98 -20.45
CA ASN A 114 -6.73 0.71 -21.37
C ASN A 114 -5.51 0.09 -20.69
N ASN A 115 -5.58 -0.17 -19.37
CA ASN A 115 -4.49 -0.68 -18.53
C ASN A 115 -3.22 0.20 -18.51
N GLU A 116 -3.34 1.49 -18.83
CA GLU A 116 -2.23 2.42 -18.71
C GLU A 116 -1.93 2.78 -17.26
N VAL A 117 -0.65 2.91 -16.94
CA VAL A 117 -0.19 3.44 -15.65
C VAL A 117 -0.37 4.95 -15.64
N MET A 118 -1.20 5.44 -14.73
CA MET A 118 -1.50 6.87 -14.56
C MET A 118 -0.50 7.54 -13.63
N ALA A 119 -0.13 6.86 -12.56
CA ALA A 119 0.87 7.30 -11.60
C ALA A 119 1.38 6.09 -10.82
N PHE A 120 2.53 6.23 -10.19
CA PHE A 120 3.01 5.26 -9.21
C PHE A 120 3.58 5.93 -7.97
N SER A 121 3.64 5.17 -6.89
CA SER A 121 4.22 5.58 -5.62
C SER A 121 5.11 4.50 -5.06
N GLU A 122 6.23 4.91 -4.52
CA GLU A 122 7.11 4.10 -3.69
C GLU A 122 7.01 4.62 -2.25
N GLN A 123 6.65 3.76 -1.30
CA GLN A 123 6.35 4.15 0.07
C GLN A 123 7.09 3.29 1.10
N LEU A 124 7.60 3.94 2.13
CA LEU A 124 8.11 3.28 3.33
C LEU A 124 7.11 3.46 4.47
N LEU A 125 6.62 2.34 4.99
CA LEU A 125 5.74 2.31 6.15
C LEU A 125 6.50 1.78 7.36
N LEU A 126 6.23 2.38 8.51
CA LEU A 126 6.86 2.04 9.79
C LEU A 126 5.78 1.63 10.78
N ASN A 127 5.91 0.44 11.38
CA ASN A 127 4.97 0.01 12.40
C ASN A 127 5.23 0.75 13.72
N VAL A 128 4.16 1.32 14.30
CA VAL A 128 4.21 2.24 15.45
C VAL A 128 3.28 1.75 16.54
N ASN A 129 3.78 1.73 17.77
CA ASN A 129 2.94 1.62 18.96
C ASN A 129 2.25 2.96 19.21
N LEU A 130 0.92 2.99 19.18
CA LEU A 130 0.12 4.22 19.21
C LEU A 130 0.09 4.89 20.60
N LYS A 131 0.26 4.10 21.67
CA LYS A 131 0.36 4.64 23.04
C LYS A 131 1.73 5.19 23.34
N LYS A 132 2.77 4.41 23.04
CA LYS A 132 4.16 4.80 23.30
C LYS A 132 4.71 5.81 22.29
N ARG A 133 4.04 5.95 21.12
CA ARG A 133 4.46 6.80 19.98
C ARG A 133 5.89 6.48 19.51
N LYS A 134 6.22 5.19 19.51
CA LYS A 134 7.54 4.66 19.11
C LYS A 134 7.36 3.48 18.17
N THR A 135 8.40 3.23 17.36
CA THR A 135 8.42 2.05 16.48
C THR A 135 8.36 0.76 17.28
N GLU A 136 7.67 -0.21 16.74
CA GLU A 136 7.48 -1.52 17.37
C GLU A 136 7.48 -2.61 16.28
N ASN A 137 7.91 -3.83 16.63
CA ASN A 137 7.89 -4.94 15.69
C ASN A 137 6.45 -5.29 15.30
N TYR A 138 6.27 -5.70 14.05
CA TYR A 138 5.03 -6.34 13.63
C TYR A 138 4.78 -7.62 14.46
N PRO A 139 3.53 -8.00 14.72
CA PRO A 139 3.23 -9.29 15.34
C PRO A 139 3.76 -10.45 14.47
N ASN A 140 4.18 -11.55 15.10
CA ASN A 140 4.74 -12.70 14.38
C ASN A 140 3.82 -13.25 13.27
N TRP A 141 2.50 -13.23 13.48
CA TRP A 141 1.55 -13.64 12.44
C TRP A 141 1.56 -12.69 11.24
N ALA A 142 1.75 -11.38 11.45
CA ALA A 142 1.86 -10.41 10.35
C ALA A 142 3.19 -10.56 9.60
N LEU A 143 4.30 -10.82 10.30
CA LEU A 143 5.59 -11.13 9.67
C LEU A 143 5.51 -12.38 8.79
N LYS A 144 4.77 -13.42 9.20
CA LYS A 144 4.52 -14.61 8.37
C LYS A 144 3.77 -14.24 7.08
N ARG A 145 2.75 -13.39 7.16
CA ARG A 145 2.01 -12.88 5.99
C ARG A 145 2.89 -12.07 5.06
N LEU A 146 3.72 -11.18 5.62
CA LEU A 146 4.67 -10.39 4.84
C LEU A 146 5.72 -11.28 4.16
N SER A 147 6.21 -12.33 4.85
CA SER A 147 7.13 -13.30 4.24
C SER A 147 6.48 -14.06 3.08
N GLN A 148 5.22 -14.49 3.23
CA GLN A 148 4.50 -15.14 2.13
C GLN A 148 4.26 -14.16 0.97
N LEU A 149 3.83 -12.93 1.26
CA LEU A 149 3.63 -11.89 0.25
C LEU A 149 4.93 -11.58 -0.51
N LYS A 150 6.05 -11.47 0.21
CA LYS A 150 7.37 -11.27 -0.42
C LYS A 150 7.76 -12.42 -1.33
N LYS A 151 7.49 -13.66 -0.92
CA LYS A 151 7.74 -14.86 -1.73
C LYS A 151 6.89 -14.85 -3.00
N ASP A 152 5.61 -14.50 -2.90
CA ASP A 152 4.71 -14.46 -4.05
C ASP A 152 5.08 -13.31 -5.01
N HIS A 153 5.61 -12.19 -4.51
CA HIS A 153 6.03 -11.02 -5.29
C HIS A 153 7.48 -11.07 -5.81
N LYS A 154 8.23 -12.14 -5.60
CA LYS A 154 9.66 -12.22 -5.89
C LYS A 154 10.05 -11.99 -7.37
N GLU A 155 9.15 -12.32 -8.30
CA GLU A 155 9.38 -12.20 -9.75
C GLU A 155 8.88 -10.87 -10.34
N ILE A 156 8.26 -9.99 -9.53
CA ILE A 156 7.78 -8.68 -9.99
C ILE A 156 8.97 -7.80 -10.37
N GLN A 157 8.93 -7.27 -11.61
CA GLN A 157 9.92 -6.31 -12.09
C GLN A 157 9.46 -4.89 -11.77
N PHE A 158 10.35 -4.12 -11.18
CA PHE A 158 10.10 -2.72 -10.82
C PHE A 158 10.82 -1.76 -11.78
N PRO A 159 10.31 -0.52 -11.98
CA PRO A 159 11.05 0.52 -12.68
C PRO A 159 12.45 0.74 -12.09
N LYS A 160 13.44 1.09 -12.94
CA LYS A 160 14.85 1.22 -12.54
C LYS A 160 15.13 2.21 -11.41
N ASN A 161 14.25 3.19 -11.23
CA ASN A 161 14.38 4.21 -10.18
C ASN A 161 13.78 3.79 -8.84
N VAL A 162 13.07 2.68 -8.78
CA VAL A 162 12.51 2.12 -7.53
C VAL A 162 13.64 1.54 -6.68
N GLY A 163 13.63 1.82 -5.38
CA GLY A 163 14.66 1.38 -4.43
C GLY A 163 15.93 2.22 -4.43
N LEU A 164 15.98 3.34 -5.16
CA LEU A 164 17.15 4.23 -5.14
C LEU A 164 17.17 5.11 -3.88
N SER A 165 16.05 5.74 -3.54
CA SER A 165 15.94 6.68 -2.41
C SER A 165 15.27 6.07 -1.17
N ILE A 166 14.41 5.06 -1.34
CA ILE A 166 13.79 4.32 -0.25
C ILE A 166 14.43 2.94 -0.16
N LYS A 167 15.01 2.61 1.01
CA LYS A 167 15.69 1.32 1.24
C LYS A 167 15.49 0.82 2.67
N ILE A 168 15.31 -0.48 2.80
CA ILE A 168 15.42 -1.19 4.07
C ILE A 168 16.84 -1.77 4.13
N LYS A 169 17.61 -1.37 5.16
CA LYS A 169 19.03 -1.76 5.26
C LYS A 169 19.22 -3.27 5.48
N ASN A 170 18.34 -3.88 6.29
CA ASN A 170 18.40 -5.30 6.63
C ASN A 170 17.02 -5.93 6.36
N PRO A 171 16.65 -6.19 5.08
CA PRO A 171 15.38 -6.82 4.75
C PRO A 171 15.37 -8.28 5.21
N ILE A 172 14.20 -8.76 5.57
CA ILE A 172 13.99 -10.20 5.78
C ILE A 172 13.87 -10.86 4.40
N LEU A 173 14.67 -11.90 4.17
CA LEU A 173 14.74 -12.68 2.93
C LEU A 173 13.64 -13.75 2.86
#